data_bc80ee1f72003f7d82a03d58b86c27ff
#
_entry.id   bc80ee1f72003f7d82a03d58b86c27ff
#
_cell.length_a   1.000
_cell.length_b   1.000
_cell.length_c   1.000
_cell.angle_alpha   90.00
_cell.angle_beta   90.00
_cell.angle_gamma   90.00
#
_symmetry.space_group_name_H-M   'P 1'
#
loop_
_entity.id
_entity.type
_entity.pdbx_description
1 polymer ?
#
loop_
_entity_poly.entity_id
_entity_poly.type
_entity_poly.pdbx_seq_one_letter_code
_entity_poly.pdbx_strand_id
1 'polypeptide(L)'
;MKKLIYGIIIALFCSGCDDFLKEYSQSQTVAKEVSHFDEVLLGDGYLPAQNRAYISTDHAGFLNVMDDDVTTVGSPGLAVFFWPNCGVNLFGYYAWQLEVGRNPTGDMLRDDSQTWLDFYRRINVMNVILKEIDDISVNSPSEELDRIRVKGECHFIRASLYFTLVNLYGKAYNKATSATDYGVPLKLTEYVEHDKDHKTQFERTPVAKIYEQIVTDLKAAVNYLTESPQKRPLHRASKEAAQLLLSRVYLYMQDWHNAALIAEELLKEDTRLYYMSARDSARVFLSEDNTEVLFSQGSMNFYNGMTGNRGDFAVSDSLVQ
;
A
#
# COMPACT_ATOMS: atom_id res chain seq x y z
N MET A 1 -27.41 -55.15 -33.32
CA MET A 1 -26.47 -55.23 -32.20
C MET A 1 -25.14 -54.48 -32.47
N LYS A 2 -24.43 -54.74 -33.58
CA LYS A 2 -23.15 -54.05 -33.87
C LYS A 2 -23.26 -52.52 -33.92
N LYS A 3 -24.34 -51.93 -34.49
CA LYS A 3 -24.53 -50.46 -34.57
C LYS A 3 -24.82 -49.81 -33.20
N LEU A 4 -25.40 -50.54 -32.25
CA LEU A 4 -25.65 -50.09 -30.87
C LEU A 4 -24.37 -50.04 -30.06
N ILE A 5 -23.45 -50.98 -30.27
CA ILE A 5 -22.14 -51.05 -29.61
C ILE A 5 -21.26 -49.88 -30.04
N TYR A 6 -21.28 -49.50 -31.35
CA TYR A 6 -20.54 -48.34 -31.82
C TYR A 6 -21.08 -47.02 -31.26
N GLY A 7 -22.42 -46.91 -31.05
CA GLY A 7 -23.02 -45.73 -30.43
C GLY A 7 -22.60 -45.56 -28.97
N ILE A 8 -22.50 -46.65 -28.20
CA ILE A 8 -22.05 -46.63 -26.81
C ILE A 8 -20.56 -46.33 -26.68
N ILE A 9 -19.73 -46.84 -27.60
CA ILE A 9 -18.29 -46.56 -27.61
C ILE A 9 -18.04 -45.07 -27.94
N ILE A 10 -18.79 -44.46 -28.88
CA ILE A 10 -18.64 -43.02 -29.21
C ILE A 10 -19.13 -42.14 -28.05
N ALA A 11 -20.21 -42.54 -27.34
CA ALA A 11 -20.71 -41.81 -26.17
C ALA A 11 -19.72 -41.83 -24.98
N LEU A 12 -18.94 -42.91 -24.83
CA LEU A 12 -17.89 -43.01 -23.80
C LEU A 12 -16.63 -42.16 -24.09
N PHE A 13 -16.38 -41.82 -25.35
CA PHE A 13 -15.28 -40.91 -25.72
C PHE A 13 -15.66 -39.44 -25.62
N CYS A 14 -16.94 -39.05 -25.49
CA CYS A 14 -17.39 -37.68 -25.33
C CYS A 14 -17.46 -37.21 -23.86
N SER A 15 -17.23 -38.09 -22.88
CA SER A 15 -16.98 -37.67 -21.49
C SER A 15 -15.51 -37.33 -21.31
N GLY A 16 -15.03 -36.40 -22.15
CA GLY A 16 -13.69 -35.83 -22.02
C GLY A 16 -13.63 -34.97 -20.76
N CYS A 17 -12.62 -35.19 -19.98
CA CYS A 17 -12.31 -34.47 -18.76
C CYS A 17 -12.34 -32.96 -19.00
N ASP A 18 -13.35 -32.28 -18.49
CA ASP A 18 -13.41 -30.82 -18.45
C ASP A 18 -12.21 -30.23 -17.70
N ASP A 19 -11.62 -30.95 -16.75
CA ASP A 19 -10.43 -30.57 -16.02
C ASP A 19 -9.13 -30.63 -16.86
N PHE A 20 -9.09 -31.44 -17.93
CA PHE A 20 -7.91 -31.51 -18.81
C PHE A 20 -7.83 -30.33 -19.79
N LEU A 21 -8.95 -29.66 -20.06
CA LEU A 21 -9.04 -28.50 -20.94
C LEU A 21 -8.95 -27.16 -20.20
N LYS A 22 -8.87 -27.16 -18.89
CA LYS A 22 -8.47 -25.96 -18.14
C LYS A 22 -7.00 -25.68 -18.44
N GLU A 23 -6.74 -24.88 -19.44
CA GLU A 23 -5.43 -24.29 -19.68
C GLU A 23 -5.06 -23.41 -18.48
N TYR A 24 -4.44 -24.02 -17.47
CA TYR A 24 -3.67 -23.24 -16.52
C TYR A 24 -2.48 -22.68 -17.30
N SER A 25 -2.42 -21.36 -17.40
CA SER A 25 -1.22 -20.70 -17.92
C SER A 25 -0.02 -21.31 -17.17
N GLN A 26 0.95 -21.87 -17.90
CA GLN A 26 2.15 -22.53 -17.32
C GLN A 26 2.98 -21.57 -16.44
N SER A 27 2.65 -20.28 -16.46
CA SER A 27 3.24 -19.22 -15.65
C SER A 27 2.44 -18.89 -14.38
N GLN A 28 1.26 -19.50 -14.16
CA GLN A 28 0.49 -19.31 -12.93
C GLN A 28 0.86 -20.42 -11.92
N THR A 29 1.65 -20.06 -10.94
CA THR A 29 1.88 -20.91 -9.77
C THR A 29 0.61 -20.87 -8.91
N VAL A 30 -0.13 -21.99 -8.85
CA VAL A 30 -1.26 -22.12 -7.92
C VAL A 30 -0.67 -22.22 -6.52
N ALA A 31 -1.05 -21.31 -5.64
CA ALA A 31 -0.64 -21.37 -4.24
C ALA A 31 -1.22 -22.67 -3.60
N LYS A 32 -0.37 -23.47 -2.96
CA LYS A 32 -0.74 -24.76 -2.33
C LYS A 32 -0.43 -24.78 -0.85
N GLU A 33 0.32 -23.83 -0.37
CA GLU A 33 0.80 -23.72 1.00
C GLU A 33 0.70 -22.28 1.47
N VAL A 34 0.61 -22.08 2.76
CA VAL A 34 0.60 -20.74 3.37
C VAL A 34 1.86 -19.95 3.03
N SER A 35 3.00 -20.62 2.93
CA SER A 35 4.28 -20.02 2.54
C SER A 35 4.25 -19.33 1.17
N HIS A 36 3.50 -19.89 0.20
CA HIS A 36 3.37 -19.27 -1.12
C HIS A 36 2.62 -17.93 -1.06
N PHE A 37 1.61 -17.83 -0.20
CA PHE A 37 0.92 -16.55 0.02
C PHE A 37 1.80 -15.53 0.75
N ASP A 38 2.66 -15.98 1.66
CA ASP A 38 3.64 -15.13 2.32
C ASP A 38 4.67 -14.56 1.31
N GLU A 39 5.12 -15.37 0.37
CA GLU A 39 6.01 -14.94 -0.72
C GLU A 39 5.33 -13.93 -1.65
N VAL A 40 4.09 -14.18 -2.05
CA VAL A 40 3.30 -13.24 -2.86
C VAL A 40 3.06 -11.93 -2.11
N LEU A 41 2.75 -11.99 -0.81
CA LEU A 41 2.59 -10.83 0.03
C LEU A 41 3.87 -9.98 0.07
N LEU A 42 5.03 -10.60 0.20
CA LEU A 42 6.32 -9.91 0.20
C LEU A 42 6.69 -9.33 -1.15
N GLY A 43 6.47 -10.07 -2.23
CA GLY A 43 6.86 -9.66 -3.58
C GLY A 43 5.93 -8.60 -4.18
N ASP A 44 4.62 -8.81 -4.07
CA ASP A 44 3.61 -8.02 -4.76
C ASP A 44 2.68 -7.22 -3.83
N GLY A 45 2.67 -7.52 -2.53
CA GLY A 45 1.84 -6.83 -1.55
C GLY A 45 2.50 -5.58 -0.98
N TYR A 46 3.64 -5.74 -0.35
CA TYR A 46 4.40 -4.63 0.20
C TYR A 46 4.95 -3.72 -0.89
N LEU A 47 5.05 -2.42 -0.59
CA LEU A 47 5.74 -1.49 -1.49
C LEU A 47 7.22 -1.85 -1.53
N PRO A 48 7.84 -1.90 -2.71
CA PRO A 48 9.25 -2.22 -2.82
C PRO A 48 10.08 -1.10 -2.18
N ALA A 49 11.15 -1.48 -1.47
CA ALA A 49 12.14 -0.52 -1.01
C ALA A 49 12.70 0.23 -2.22
N GLN A 50 12.56 1.55 -2.21
CA GLN A 50 13.03 2.38 -3.31
C GLN A 50 14.55 2.57 -3.19
N ASN A 51 15.29 1.61 -3.70
CA ASN A 51 16.75 1.66 -3.74
C ASN A 51 17.27 2.47 -4.95
N ARG A 52 16.53 3.51 -5.37
CA ARG A 52 16.90 4.35 -6.49
C ARG A 52 17.62 5.62 -6.03
N ALA A 53 18.54 6.07 -6.85
CA ALA A 53 19.28 7.31 -6.62
C ALA A 53 18.40 8.59 -6.71
N TYR A 54 17.11 8.45 -6.97
CA TYR A 54 16.19 9.56 -7.20
C TYR A 54 14.88 9.33 -6.47
N ILE A 55 14.23 10.43 -6.03
CA ILE A 55 12.84 10.40 -5.59
C ILE A 55 12.00 10.02 -6.82
N SER A 56 11.30 8.91 -6.75
CA SER A 56 10.39 8.47 -7.82
C SER A 56 8.97 8.96 -7.57
N THR A 57 8.22 9.22 -8.63
CA THR A 57 6.77 9.39 -8.56
C THR A 57 6.05 8.06 -8.34
N ASP A 58 6.75 6.94 -8.53
CA ASP A 58 6.19 5.63 -8.32
C ASP A 58 5.86 5.40 -6.83
N HIS A 59 4.83 4.60 -6.56
CA HIS A 59 4.43 4.22 -5.20
C HIS A 59 4.17 5.40 -4.25
N ALA A 60 3.61 6.50 -4.76
CA ALA A 60 3.37 7.73 -4.02
C ALA A 60 4.64 8.38 -3.43
N GLY A 61 5.81 8.13 -4.02
CA GLY A 61 7.08 8.72 -3.59
C GLY A 61 7.09 10.25 -3.63
N PHE A 62 6.25 10.86 -4.47
CA PHE A 62 6.06 12.31 -4.53
C PHE A 62 5.52 12.94 -3.23
N LEU A 63 4.89 12.17 -2.34
CA LEU A 63 4.42 12.68 -1.05
C LEU A 63 5.54 13.31 -0.22
N ASN A 64 6.78 12.87 -0.43
CA ASN A 64 7.93 13.41 0.29
C ASN A 64 8.36 14.81 -0.16
N VAL A 65 7.76 15.36 -1.21
CA VAL A 65 8.01 16.74 -1.66
C VAL A 65 6.75 17.60 -1.58
N MET A 66 5.67 17.07 -1.02
CA MET A 66 4.39 17.77 -0.85
C MET A 66 4.18 18.27 0.58
N ASP A 67 5.23 18.56 1.31
CA ASP A 67 5.18 19.07 2.67
C ASP A 67 5.95 20.38 2.84
N ASP A 68 5.88 20.96 4.02
CA ASP A 68 6.53 22.24 4.36
C ASP A 68 8.02 22.07 4.72
N ASP A 69 8.48 20.83 4.85
CA ASP A 69 9.85 20.51 5.27
C ASP A 69 10.85 20.65 4.12
N VAL A 70 10.35 20.75 2.88
CA VAL A 70 11.15 20.72 1.66
C VAL A 70 11.00 22.03 0.88
N THR A 71 12.13 22.58 0.44
CA THR A 71 12.17 23.74 -0.47
C THR A 71 13.06 23.43 -1.68
N THR A 72 12.88 24.17 -2.77
CA THR A 72 13.74 24.04 -3.95
C THR A 72 15.05 24.83 -3.76
N VAL A 73 16.16 24.27 -4.26
CA VAL A 73 17.45 24.96 -4.30
C VAL A 73 17.52 25.85 -5.53
N GLY A 74 17.69 27.16 -5.31
CA GLY A 74 17.80 28.16 -6.39
C GLY A 74 16.46 28.79 -6.78
N SER A 75 16.44 29.52 -7.89
CA SER A 75 15.21 30.16 -8.38
C SER A 75 14.19 29.09 -8.78
N PRO A 76 12.93 29.20 -8.28
CA PRO A 76 11.86 28.33 -8.71
C PRO A 76 11.75 28.31 -10.24
N GLY A 77 11.91 27.17 -10.84
CA GLY A 77 11.83 26.98 -12.30
C GLY A 77 13.16 26.80 -13.03
N LEU A 78 14.31 27.14 -12.45
CA LEU A 78 15.61 26.96 -13.11
C LEU A 78 16.42 25.79 -12.57
N ALA A 79 16.38 25.53 -11.27
CA ALA A 79 17.11 24.39 -10.66
C ALA A 79 16.56 23.02 -11.11
N VAL A 80 15.29 22.99 -11.47
CA VAL A 80 14.56 21.80 -11.95
C VAL A 80 15.00 21.34 -13.34
N PHE A 81 15.71 22.18 -14.10
CA PHE A 81 16.08 21.89 -15.51
C PHE A 81 17.37 21.09 -15.69
N PHE A 82 18.22 20.99 -14.66
CA PHE A 82 19.55 20.40 -14.86
C PHE A 82 19.62 18.88 -14.71
N TRP A 83 18.53 18.23 -14.20
CA TRP A 83 18.45 16.78 -14.12
C TRP A 83 17.14 16.27 -14.70
N PRO A 84 17.19 15.59 -15.87
CA PRO A 84 15.99 15.25 -16.64
C PRO A 84 15.04 14.26 -15.97
N ASN A 85 15.35 13.71 -14.80
CA ASN A 85 14.61 12.59 -14.27
C ASN A 85 13.98 12.76 -12.88
N CYS A 86 14.31 13.77 -12.11
CA CYS A 86 13.78 13.92 -10.75
C CYS A 86 12.95 15.21 -10.57
N GLY A 87 13.58 16.36 -10.66
CA GLY A 87 12.91 17.63 -10.37
C GLY A 87 11.77 17.95 -11.34
N VAL A 88 11.92 17.64 -12.62
CA VAL A 88 10.90 17.90 -13.63
C VAL A 88 9.63 17.09 -13.36
N ASN A 89 9.78 15.82 -13.01
CA ASN A 89 8.64 14.92 -12.72
C ASN A 89 7.95 15.23 -11.40
N LEU A 90 8.63 15.88 -10.45
CA LEU A 90 8.09 16.19 -9.13
C LEU A 90 7.61 17.64 -9.00
N PHE A 91 7.92 18.49 -9.97
CA PHE A 91 7.59 19.91 -9.89
C PHE A 91 6.11 20.18 -9.65
N GLY A 92 5.24 19.50 -10.39
CA GLY A 92 3.79 19.68 -10.26
C GLY A 92 3.27 19.29 -8.88
N TYR A 93 3.84 18.26 -8.27
CA TYR A 93 3.51 17.84 -6.90
C TYR A 93 4.03 18.84 -5.88
N TYR A 94 5.30 19.21 -5.96
CA TYR A 94 5.91 20.21 -5.09
C TYR A 94 5.17 21.55 -5.15
N ALA A 95 4.79 21.99 -6.34
CA ALA A 95 4.09 23.27 -6.56
C ALA A 95 2.56 23.16 -6.38
N TRP A 96 2.04 22.01 -5.94
CA TRP A 96 0.60 21.77 -5.73
C TRP A 96 -0.26 22.13 -6.95
N GLN A 97 0.25 21.83 -8.15
CA GLN A 97 -0.46 22.11 -9.40
C GLN A 97 -1.64 21.17 -9.60
N LEU A 98 -2.71 21.69 -10.22
CA LEU A 98 -3.88 20.87 -10.55
C LEU A 98 -3.55 19.72 -11.53
N GLU A 99 -2.64 19.96 -12.46
CA GLU A 99 -2.11 18.94 -13.39
C GLU A 99 -0.65 18.66 -13.04
N VAL A 100 -0.44 17.75 -12.12
CA VAL A 100 0.86 17.47 -11.51
C VAL A 100 1.92 16.93 -12.48
N GLY A 101 1.50 16.35 -13.59
CA GLY A 101 2.42 15.84 -14.63
C GLY A 101 2.99 16.89 -15.57
N ARG A 102 2.66 18.18 -15.39
CA ARG A 102 3.21 19.26 -16.21
C ARG A 102 4.53 19.80 -15.69
N ASN A 103 5.44 20.07 -16.62
CA ASN A 103 6.67 20.80 -16.30
C ASN A 103 6.41 22.32 -16.15
N PRO A 104 7.41 23.12 -15.71
CA PRO A 104 7.26 24.56 -15.56
C PRO A 104 6.94 25.29 -16.87
N THR A 105 7.24 24.70 -18.05
CA THR A 105 6.90 25.26 -19.37
C THR A 105 5.49 24.88 -19.83
N GLY A 106 4.79 24.05 -19.07
CA GLY A 106 3.41 23.63 -19.32
C GLY A 106 3.27 22.35 -20.17
N ASP A 107 4.39 21.71 -20.56
CA ASP A 107 4.32 20.48 -21.33
C ASP A 107 3.95 19.30 -20.41
N MET A 108 3.09 18.40 -20.90
CA MET A 108 2.75 17.17 -20.21
C MET A 108 3.90 16.17 -20.32
N LEU A 109 4.52 15.83 -19.19
CA LEU A 109 5.62 14.88 -19.11
C LEU A 109 5.15 13.47 -18.74
N ARG A 110 4.17 13.39 -17.84
CA ARG A 110 3.67 12.15 -17.29
C ARG A 110 2.26 12.37 -16.74
N ASP A 111 1.44 11.35 -16.80
CA ASP A 111 0.18 11.31 -16.06
C ASP A 111 0.40 10.73 -14.64
N ASP A 112 -0.56 10.96 -13.76
CA ASP A 112 -0.54 10.49 -12.37
C ASP A 112 -1.11 9.06 -12.22
N SER A 113 -1.27 8.34 -13.33
CA SER A 113 -1.94 7.04 -13.33
C SER A 113 -1.15 5.94 -12.62
N GLN A 114 0.17 6.05 -12.51
CA GLN A 114 1.04 4.98 -12.02
C GLN A 114 0.79 4.62 -10.55
N THR A 115 0.66 5.61 -9.67
CA THR A 115 0.34 5.36 -8.24
C THR A 115 -1.04 4.72 -8.10
N TRP A 116 -2.04 5.19 -8.84
CA TRP A 116 -3.37 4.62 -8.87
C TRP A 116 -3.33 3.14 -9.30
N LEU A 117 -2.73 2.84 -10.44
CA LEU A 117 -2.64 1.49 -11.00
C LEU A 117 -1.89 0.53 -10.07
N ASP A 118 -0.74 0.95 -9.54
CA ASP A 118 0.08 0.13 -8.65
C ASP A 118 -0.66 -0.18 -7.34
N PHE A 119 -1.32 0.79 -6.75
CA PHE A 119 -2.05 0.60 -5.50
C PHE A 119 -3.27 -0.33 -5.67
N TYR A 120 -4.04 -0.17 -6.75
CA TYR A 120 -5.15 -1.08 -7.02
C TYR A 120 -4.69 -2.50 -7.39
N ARG A 121 -3.54 -2.64 -8.06
CA ARG A 121 -2.91 -3.95 -8.28
C ARG A 121 -2.59 -4.63 -6.94
N ARG A 122 -1.97 -3.92 -6.01
CA ARG A 122 -1.64 -4.45 -4.68
C ARG A 122 -2.88 -4.75 -3.85
N ILE A 123 -3.89 -3.89 -3.88
CA ILE A 123 -5.20 -4.16 -3.27
C ILE A 123 -5.79 -5.45 -3.81
N ASN A 124 -5.69 -5.69 -5.12
CA ASN A 124 -6.15 -6.94 -5.70
C ASN A 124 -5.38 -8.15 -5.18
N VAL A 125 -4.06 -8.05 -5.04
CA VAL A 125 -3.23 -9.11 -4.43
C VAL A 125 -3.71 -9.41 -3.00
N MET A 126 -3.97 -8.38 -2.18
CA MET A 126 -4.52 -8.58 -0.83
C MET A 126 -5.87 -9.29 -0.86
N ASN A 127 -6.75 -8.91 -1.79
CA ASN A 127 -8.07 -9.54 -1.91
C ASN A 127 -7.96 -11.01 -2.31
N VAL A 128 -7.07 -11.35 -3.24
CA VAL A 128 -6.80 -12.74 -3.65
C VAL A 128 -6.29 -13.55 -2.46
N ILE A 129 -5.26 -13.06 -1.76
CA ILE A 129 -4.72 -13.76 -0.59
C ILE A 129 -5.81 -13.97 0.46
N LEU A 130 -6.53 -12.93 0.85
CA LEU A 130 -7.59 -13.01 1.86
C LEU A 130 -8.73 -13.97 1.47
N LYS A 131 -8.98 -14.14 0.18
CA LYS A 131 -10.01 -15.04 -0.32
C LYS A 131 -9.57 -16.49 -0.32
N GLU A 132 -8.35 -16.76 -0.75
CA GLU A 132 -7.89 -18.12 -1.06
C GLU A 132 -7.14 -18.79 0.10
N ILE A 133 -6.54 -18.01 1.00
CA ILE A 133 -5.67 -18.56 2.05
C ILE A 133 -6.42 -19.47 3.05
N ASP A 134 -7.72 -19.25 3.24
CA ASP A 134 -8.55 -20.08 4.15
C ASP A 134 -8.90 -21.43 3.54
N ASP A 135 -8.82 -21.59 2.22
CA ASP A 135 -9.06 -22.85 1.51
C ASP A 135 -7.83 -23.78 1.53
N ILE A 136 -6.67 -23.29 1.99
CA ILE A 136 -5.44 -24.07 2.09
C ILE A 136 -5.44 -24.90 3.36
N SER A 137 -5.17 -26.19 3.20
CA SER A 137 -4.98 -27.09 4.33
C SER A 137 -3.69 -26.79 5.07
N VAL A 138 -3.77 -26.60 6.38
CA VAL A 138 -2.59 -26.41 7.25
C VAL A 138 -2.19 -27.74 7.87
N ASN A 139 -0.88 -27.98 7.95
CA ASN A 139 -0.32 -29.25 8.41
C ASN A 139 0.23 -29.19 9.84
N SER A 140 0.30 -27.98 10.41
CA SER A 140 0.83 -27.78 11.76
C SER A 140 0.25 -26.54 12.44
N PRO A 141 0.25 -26.48 13.79
CA PRO A 141 -0.11 -25.27 14.51
C PRO A 141 0.75 -24.04 14.16
N SER A 142 2.01 -24.24 13.80
CA SER A 142 2.90 -23.15 13.35
C SER A 142 2.46 -22.57 12.01
N GLU A 143 2.04 -23.41 11.09
CA GLU A 143 1.53 -22.97 9.79
C GLU A 143 0.19 -22.24 9.92
N GLU A 144 -0.66 -22.67 10.87
CA GLU A 144 -1.87 -21.93 11.21
C GLU A 144 -1.56 -20.51 11.73
N LEU A 145 -0.59 -20.37 12.63
CA LEU A 145 -0.14 -19.05 13.08
C LEU A 145 0.43 -18.21 11.93
N ASP A 146 1.17 -18.82 11.00
CA ASP A 146 1.67 -18.11 9.82
C ASP A 146 0.50 -17.65 8.92
N ARG A 147 -0.55 -18.46 8.74
CA ARG A 147 -1.78 -18.08 8.02
C ARG A 147 -2.47 -16.87 8.67
N ILE A 148 -2.65 -16.92 9.98
CA ILE A 148 -3.26 -15.83 10.76
C ILE A 148 -2.45 -14.54 10.60
N ARG A 149 -1.11 -14.62 10.68
CA ARG A 149 -0.24 -13.48 10.51
C ARG A 149 -0.35 -12.89 9.10
N VAL A 150 -0.29 -13.71 8.05
CA VAL A 150 -0.42 -13.26 6.66
C VAL A 150 -1.76 -12.52 6.44
N LYS A 151 -2.85 -13.03 7.01
CA LYS A 151 -4.16 -12.34 6.97
C LYS A 151 -4.08 -10.96 7.64
N GLY A 152 -3.47 -10.88 8.81
CA GLY A 152 -3.28 -9.62 9.53
C GLY A 152 -2.50 -8.58 8.72
N GLU A 153 -1.43 -9.01 8.08
CA GLU A 153 -0.61 -8.16 7.21
C GLU A 153 -1.38 -7.71 5.96
N CYS A 154 -2.13 -8.60 5.32
CA CYS A 154 -2.97 -8.24 4.17
C CYS A 154 -3.99 -7.17 4.51
N HIS A 155 -4.66 -7.28 5.66
CA HIS A 155 -5.59 -6.26 6.13
C HIS A 155 -4.90 -4.92 6.39
N PHE A 156 -3.73 -4.92 7.04
CA PHE A 156 -2.95 -3.71 7.28
C PHE A 156 -2.55 -3.02 5.97
N ILE A 157 -2.00 -3.78 5.02
CA ILE A 157 -1.54 -3.22 3.73
C ILE A 157 -2.72 -2.66 2.95
N ARG A 158 -3.83 -3.41 2.83
CA ARG A 158 -5.03 -2.94 2.14
C ARG A 158 -5.55 -1.64 2.73
N ALA A 159 -5.62 -1.56 4.05
CA ALA A 159 -6.02 -0.34 4.76
C ALA A 159 -5.09 0.83 4.48
N SER A 160 -3.77 0.62 4.53
CA SER A 160 -2.77 1.68 4.28
C SER A 160 -2.84 2.21 2.84
N LEU A 161 -3.04 1.32 1.86
CA LEU A 161 -3.20 1.69 0.46
C LEU A 161 -4.50 2.49 0.25
N TYR A 162 -5.62 2.07 0.82
CA TYR A 162 -6.87 2.83 0.75
C TYR A 162 -6.79 4.17 1.46
N PHE A 163 -6.11 4.22 2.61
CA PHE A 163 -5.90 5.48 3.32
C PHE A 163 -5.10 6.48 2.48
N THR A 164 -4.05 6.03 1.80
CA THR A 164 -3.30 6.88 0.87
C THR A 164 -4.15 7.29 -0.32
N LEU A 165 -4.84 6.36 -0.98
CA LEU A 165 -5.67 6.63 -2.16
C LEU A 165 -6.79 7.64 -1.86
N VAL A 166 -7.52 7.49 -0.74
CA VAL A 166 -8.63 8.38 -0.43
C VAL A 166 -8.16 9.80 -0.10
N ASN A 167 -6.97 9.94 0.51
CA ASN A 167 -6.40 11.26 0.81
C ASN A 167 -5.79 11.94 -0.42
N LEU A 168 -5.31 11.17 -1.41
CA LEU A 168 -4.79 11.72 -2.66
C LEU A 168 -5.89 12.07 -3.66
N TYR A 169 -6.88 11.20 -3.82
CA TYR A 169 -7.84 11.27 -4.94
C TYR A 169 -9.28 11.50 -4.49
N GLY A 170 -9.56 11.47 -3.20
CA GLY A 170 -10.86 11.79 -2.62
C GLY A 170 -10.91 13.19 -2.04
N LYS A 171 -12.08 13.57 -1.52
CA LYS A 171 -12.18 14.75 -0.67
C LYS A 171 -11.69 14.44 0.74
N ALA A 172 -11.15 15.44 1.43
CA ALA A 172 -10.83 15.34 2.84
C ALA A 172 -12.07 14.90 3.65
N TYR A 173 -11.86 14.02 4.64
CA TYR A 173 -12.96 13.56 5.47
C TYR A 173 -13.61 14.73 6.22
N ASN A 174 -14.93 14.84 6.10
CA ASN A 174 -15.73 15.79 6.85
C ASN A 174 -16.99 15.08 7.37
N LYS A 175 -17.23 15.13 8.65
CA LYS A 175 -18.39 14.45 9.29
C LYS A 175 -19.73 14.83 8.66
N ALA A 176 -19.88 16.07 8.20
CA ALA A 176 -21.14 16.54 7.63
C ALA A 176 -21.38 16.10 6.18
N THR A 177 -20.31 15.83 5.40
CA THR A 177 -20.42 15.62 3.94
C THR A 177 -19.83 14.33 3.45
N SER A 178 -18.98 13.64 4.23
CA SER A 178 -18.27 12.43 3.82
C SER A 178 -19.16 11.27 3.35
N ALA A 179 -20.45 11.27 3.77
CA ALA A 179 -21.42 10.28 3.32
C ALA A 179 -21.83 10.46 1.84
N THR A 180 -21.60 11.64 1.27
CA THR A 180 -21.93 11.98 -0.13
C THR A 180 -20.72 12.43 -0.94
N ASP A 181 -19.64 12.81 -0.29
CA ASP A 181 -18.40 13.20 -0.97
C ASP A 181 -17.76 12.00 -1.67
N TYR A 182 -17.34 12.20 -2.90
CA TYR A 182 -16.72 11.16 -3.70
C TYR A 182 -15.32 10.83 -3.16
N GLY A 183 -15.12 9.57 -2.77
CA GLY A 183 -13.84 8.99 -2.46
C GLY A 183 -13.23 8.30 -3.68
N VAL A 184 -12.74 7.08 -3.48
CA VAL A 184 -12.16 6.22 -4.51
C VAL A 184 -13.01 4.94 -4.67
N PRO A 185 -12.88 4.18 -5.76
CA PRO A 185 -13.56 2.89 -5.88
C PRO A 185 -13.15 1.92 -4.76
N LEU A 186 -14.13 1.33 -4.08
CA LEU A 186 -13.89 0.32 -3.05
C LEU A 186 -13.98 -1.07 -3.67
N LYS A 187 -12.82 -1.67 -3.95
CA LYS A 187 -12.68 -3.02 -4.50
C LYS A 187 -12.28 -3.99 -3.37
N LEU A 188 -13.16 -4.92 -3.04
CA LEU A 188 -12.94 -5.95 -2.00
C LEU A 188 -12.97 -7.37 -2.56
N THR A 189 -13.12 -7.51 -3.86
CA THR A 189 -13.16 -8.81 -4.56
C THR A 189 -11.84 -9.08 -5.26
N GLU A 190 -11.54 -10.35 -5.46
CA GLU A 190 -10.36 -10.85 -6.17
C GLU A 190 -10.46 -10.67 -7.70
N TYR A 191 -11.67 -10.45 -8.23
CA TYR A 191 -11.87 -10.36 -9.67
C TYR A 191 -11.35 -9.05 -10.25
N VAL A 192 -10.65 -9.16 -11.38
CA VAL A 192 -10.43 -8.03 -12.28
C VAL A 192 -11.65 -7.99 -13.20
N GLU A 193 -12.71 -7.31 -12.76
CA GLU A 193 -13.93 -7.22 -13.54
C GLU A 193 -13.74 -6.33 -14.76
N HIS A 194 -13.33 -6.95 -15.84
CA HIS A 194 -13.52 -6.45 -17.19
C HIS A 194 -14.61 -7.25 -17.89
N ASP A 195 -15.73 -7.45 -17.21
CA ASP A 195 -16.89 -8.03 -17.85
C ASP A 195 -17.50 -7.01 -18.80
N LYS A 196 -17.19 -7.15 -20.07
CA LYS A 196 -17.70 -6.29 -21.12
C LYS A 196 -19.25 -6.36 -21.23
N ASP A 197 -19.83 -7.46 -20.80
CA ASP A 197 -21.25 -7.73 -20.94
C ASP A 197 -22.07 -7.18 -19.77
N HIS A 198 -21.48 -7.06 -18.58
CA HIS A 198 -22.18 -6.64 -17.37
C HIS A 198 -21.91 -5.20 -16.93
N LYS A 199 -21.04 -4.45 -17.63
CA LYS A 199 -20.70 -3.04 -17.32
C LYS A 199 -20.27 -2.82 -15.87
N THR A 200 -19.60 -3.79 -15.28
CA THR A 200 -19.13 -3.74 -13.90
C THR A 200 -17.90 -2.84 -13.79
N GLN A 201 -18.11 -1.54 -13.95
CA GLN A 201 -17.13 -0.55 -13.58
C GLN A 201 -17.26 -0.24 -12.10
N PHE A 202 -16.15 -0.24 -11.37
CA PHE A 202 -16.14 0.22 -10.00
C PHE A 202 -16.44 1.71 -9.96
N GLU A 203 -17.57 2.08 -9.36
CA GLU A 203 -17.91 3.47 -9.13
C GLU A 203 -17.13 4.04 -7.95
N ARG A 204 -16.97 5.36 -7.92
CA ARG A 204 -16.42 6.05 -6.76
C ARG A 204 -17.33 5.85 -5.56
N THR A 205 -16.77 5.31 -4.50
CA THR A 205 -17.48 5.08 -3.23
C THR A 205 -17.40 6.34 -2.36
N PRO A 206 -18.42 6.67 -1.58
CA PRO A 206 -18.37 7.79 -0.64
C PRO A 206 -17.19 7.68 0.33
N VAL A 207 -16.57 8.82 0.66
CA VAL A 207 -15.43 8.92 1.56
C VAL A 207 -15.69 8.19 2.89
N ALA A 208 -16.87 8.37 3.50
CA ALA A 208 -17.23 7.70 4.74
C ALA A 208 -17.11 6.17 4.64
N LYS A 209 -17.54 5.58 3.54
CA LYS A 209 -17.50 4.13 3.32
C LYS A 209 -16.08 3.61 3.16
N ILE A 210 -15.20 4.38 2.54
CA ILE A 210 -13.79 4.04 2.43
C ILE A 210 -13.15 4.03 3.82
N TYR A 211 -13.40 5.07 4.64
CA TYR A 211 -12.86 5.14 5.99
C TYR A 211 -13.45 4.05 6.91
N GLU A 212 -14.73 3.70 6.78
CA GLU A 212 -15.33 2.55 7.47
C GLU A 212 -14.58 1.25 7.15
N GLN A 213 -14.25 1.02 5.87
CA GLN A 213 -13.50 -0.16 5.45
C GLN A 213 -12.06 -0.14 5.98
N ILE A 214 -11.38 1.01 5.93
CA ILE A 214 -10.03 1.17 6.50
C ILE A 214 -10.03 0.81 7.97
N VAL A 215 -10.97 1.33 8.76
CA VAL A 215 -11.11 1.00 10.19
C VAL A 215 -11.39 -0.48 10.41
N THR A 216 -12.24 -1.08 9.58
CA THR A 216 -12.57 -2.52 9.65
C THR A 216 -11.32 -3.36 9.41
N ASP A 217 -10.55 -3.05 8.37
CA ASP A 217 -9.31 -3.75 8.03
C ASP A 217 -8.26 -3.57 9.14
N LEU A 218 -8.06 -2.36 9.67
CA LEU A 218 -7.08 -2.13 10.73
C LEU A 218 -7.44 -2.84 12.03
N LYS A 219 -8.73 -2.91 12.39
CA LYS A 219 -9.18 -3.70 13.55
C LYS A 219 -8.94 -5.20 13.33
N ALA A 220 -9.20 -5.70 12.13
CA ALA A 220 -8.90 -7.09 11.78
C ALA A 220 -7.38 -7.35 11.86
N ALA A 221 -6.56 -6.44 11.32
CA ALA A 221 -5.09 -6.53 11.42
C ALA A 221 -4.62 -6.58 12.87
N VAL A 222 -5.11 -5.70 13.75
CA VAL A 222 -4.78 -5.72 15.17
C VAL A 222 -5.14 -7.06 15.81
N ASN A 223 -6.33 -7.60 15.53
CA ASN A 223 -6.75 -8.89 16.08
C ASN A 223 -5.87 -10.05 15.62
N TYR A 224 -5.66 -10.21 14.32
CA TYR A 224 -4.83 -11.27 13.76
C TYR A 224 -3.37 -11.18 14.21
N LEU A 225 -2.80 -9.96 14.25
CA LEU A 225 -1.41 -9.76 14.67
C LEU A 225 -1.23 -9.81 16.20
N THR A 226 -2.31 -9.75 16.96
CA THR A 226 -2.31 -10.08 18.41
C THR A 226 -2.25 -11.59 18.61
N GLU A 227 -3.02 -12.36 17.84
CA GLU A 227 -3.06 -13.82 17.90
C GLU A 227 -1.76 -14.44 17.38
N SER A 228 -1.23 -13.91 16.30
CA SER A 228 0.05 -14.33 15.72
C SER A 228 0.99 -13.13 15.52
N PRO A 229 1.81 -12.79 16.53
CA PRO A 229 2.70 -11.63 16.50
C PRO A 229 3.73 -11.71 15.37
N GLN A 230 4.07 -10.54 14.83
CA GLN A 230 5.05 -10.40 13.76
C GLN A 230 6.46 -10.81 14.24
N LYS A 231 7.14 -11.65 13.45
CA LYS A 231 8.51 -12.10 13.71
C LYS A 231 9.57 -11.07 13.27
N ARG A 232 9.20 -10.13 12.39
CA ARG A 232 10.07 -9.07 11.84
C ARG A 232 9.34 -7.73 11.80
N PRO A 233 9.06 -7.12 12.96
CA PRO A 233 8.11 -6.01 13.07
C PRO A 233 8.52 -4.74 12.31
N LEU A 234 9.80 -4.49 12.09
CA LEU A 234 10.21 -3.24 11.45
C LEU A 234 9.85 -3.17 9.95
N HIS A 235 10.02 -4.27 9.22
CA HIS A 235 9.83 -4.33 7.77
C HIS A 235 8.54 -5.02 7.35
N ARG A 236 7.80 -5.54 8.30
CA ARG A 236 6.49 -6.17 8.11
C ARG A 236 5.50 -5.59 9.10
N ALA A 237 4.23 -5.54 8.71
CA ALA A 237 3.19 -5.00 9.58
C ALA A 237 3.12 -5.75 10.91
N SER A 238 3.12 -4.99 12.00
CA SER A 238 2.94 -5.49 13.35
C SER A 238 1.62 -4.97 13.94
N LYS A 239 1.21 -5.53 15.08
CA LYS A 239 0.06 -5.03 15.86
C LYS A 239 0.21 -3.54 16.16
N GLU A 240 1.39 -3.15 16.62
CA GLU A 240 1.69 -1.77 17.03
C GLU A 240 1.63 -0.82 15.82
N ALA A 241 2.13 -1.24 14.66
CA ALA A 241 2.00 -0.49 13.42
C ALA A 241 0.53 -0.30 13.01
N ALA A 242 -0.29 -1.36 13.15
CA ALA A 242 -1.72 -1.31 12.85
C ALA A 242 -2.47 -0.40 13.83
N GLN A 243 -2.15 -0.44 15.13
CA GLN A 243 -2.72 0.46 16.13
C GLN A 243 -2.34 1.92 15.86
N LEU A 244 -1.08 2.21 15.54
CA LEU A 244 -0.64 3.57 15.22
C LEU A 244 -1.37 4.13 13.99
N LEU A 245 -1.49 3.32 12.93
CA LEU A 245 -2.23 3.74 11.73
C LEU A 245 -3.73 3.92 12.05
N LEU A 246 -4.32 3.04 12.85
CA LEU A 246 -5.73 3.17 13.26
C LEU A 246 -5.99 4.45 14.06
N SER A 247 -5.11 4.80 14.99
CA SER A 247 -5.19 6.07 15.72
C SER A 247 -5.12 7.26 14.78
N ARG A 248 -4.20 7.24 13.81
CA ARG A 248 -4.09 8.28 12.77
C ARG A 248 -5.35 8.38 11.90
N VAL A 249 -5.92 7.25 11.49
CA VAL A 249 -7.18 7.22 10.72
C VAL A 249 -8.31 7.88 11.51
N TYR A 250 -8.44 7.59 12.80
CA TYR A 250 -9.43 8.25 13.64
C TYR A 250 -9.19 9.77 13.79
N LEU A 251 -7.93 10.22 13.84
CA LEU A 251 -7.62 11.67 13.79
C LEU A 251 -8.14 12.32 12.51
N TYR A 252 -7.92 11.69 11.35
CA TYR A 252 -8.44 12.18 10.06
C TYR A 252 -9.97 12.19 10.02
N MET A 253 -10.63 11.22 10.69
CA MET A 253 -12.09 11.18 10.85
C MET A 253 -12.60 12.19 11.88
N GLN A 254 -11.74 12.94 12.56
CA GLN A 254 -12.08 13.82 13.68
C GLN A 254 -12.76 13.06 14.83
N ASP A 255 -12.43 11.79 14.97
CA ASP A 255 -12.85 10.94 16.10
C ASP A 255 -11.76 10.92 17.17
N TRP A 256 -11.64 12.05 17.86
CA TRP A 256 -10.59 12.30 18.85
C TRP A 256 -10.61 11.29 19.99
N HIS A 257 -11.80 10.83 20.36
CA HIS A 257 -11.96 9.87 21.45
C HIS A 257 -11.32 8.52 21.10
N ASN A 258 -11.69 7.93 19.97
CA ASN A 258 -11.12 6.66 19.54
C ASN A 258 -9.65 6.78 19.19
N ALA A 259 -9.21 7.91 18.61
CA ALA A 259 -7.80 8.17 18.35
C ALA A 259 -6.97 8.13 19.65
N ALA A 260 -7.45 8.80 20.71
CA ALA A 260 -6.78 8.82 22.01
C ALA A 260 -6.77 7.43 22.66
N LEU A 261 -7.89 6.71 22.65
CA LEU A 261 -7.97 5.34 23.22
C LEU A 261 -6.91 4.40 22.60
N ILE A 262 -6.82 4.36 21.28
CA ILE A 262 -5.86 3.48 20.62
C ILE A 262 -4.42 3.92 20.90
N ALA A 263 -4.15 5.23 20.91
CA ALA A 263 -2.82 5.74 21.25
C ALA A 263 -2.43 5.42 22.71
N GLU A 264 -3.37 5.52 23.65
CA GLU A 264 -3.14 5.15 25.07
C GLU A 264 -2.89 3.63 25.21
N GLU A 265 -3.60 2.79 24.48
CA GLU A 265 -3.35 1.34 24.46
C GLU A 265 -1.94 1.04 23.97
N LEU A 266 -1.53 1.65 22.85
CA LEU A 266 -0.19 1.48 22.29
C LEU A 266 0.90 1.94 23.27
N LEU A 267 0.72 3.09 23.93
CA LEU A 267 1.67 3.63 24.91
C LEU A 267 1.79 2.78 26.17
N LYS A 268 0.77 2.00 26.54
CA LYS A 268 0.87 1.05 27.66
C LYS A 268 1.79 -0.13 27.33
N GLU A 269 1.86 -0.52 26.08
CA GLU A 269 2.64 -1.66 25.62
C GLU A 269 4.10 -1.28 25.28
N ASP A 270 4.30 -0.10 24.71
CA ASP A 270 5.64 0.39 24.35
C ASP A 270 5.77 1.91 24.62
N THR A 271 6.57 2.23 25.63
CA THR A 271 6.88 3.61 26.04
C THR A 271 8.33 3.99 25.73
N ARG A 272 9.04 3.21 24.93
CA ARG A 272 10.44 3.46 24.63
C ARG A 272 10.58 4.67 23.72
N LEU A 273 11.20 5.73 24.26
CA LEU A 273 11.59 6.89 23.48
C LEU A 273 13.05 6.77 23.05
N TYR A 274 13.38 7.31 21.90
CA TYR A 274 14.76 7.39 21.43
C TYR A 274 15.50 8.50 22.19
N TYR A 275 16.58 8.13 22.85
CA TYR A 275 17.40 9.10 23.59
C TYR A 275 18.31 9.87 22.63
N MET A 276 17.97 11.12 22.32
CA MET A 276 18.76 11.99 21.45
C MET A 276 20.19 12.21 21.94
N SER A 277 20.41 12.21 23.26
CA SER A 277 21.75 12.33 23.86
C SER A 277 22.65 11.10 23.63
N ALA A 278 22.05 9.95 23.33
CA ALA A 278 22.78 8.72 23.01
C ALA A 278 22.97 8.54 21.48
N ARG A 279 22.56 9.53 20.69
CA ARG A 279 22.66 9.48 19.23
C ARG A 279 24.10 9.34 18.78
N ASP A 280 24.40 8.26 18.07
CA ASP A 280 25.62 8.13 17.30
C ASP A 280 25.51 9.05 16.06
N SER A 281 26.35 10.07 16.00
CA SER A 281 26.40 11.02 14.88
C SER A 281 26.78 10.35 13.54
N ALA A 282 27.30 9.14 13.57
CA ALA A 282 27.61 8.35 12.38
C ALA A 282 26.38 7.61 11.81
N ARG A 283 25.26 7.55 12.55
CA ARG A 283 24.05 6.86 12.14
C ARG A 283 22.93 7.81 11.80
N VAL A 284 22.11 7.43 10.81
CA VAL A 284 20.90 8.16 10.43
C VAL A 284 19.90 8.09 11.58
N PHE A 285 19.25 9.20 11.91
CA PHE A 285 18.26 9.28 13.00
C PHE A 285 17.12 8.27 12.80
N LEU A 286 16.56 8.21 11.59
CA LEU A 286 15.56 7.21 11.23
C LEU A 286 16.26 5.95 10.71
N SER A 287 16.77 5.14 11.61
CA SER A 287 17.43 3.86 11.34
C SER A 287 16.71 2.70 12.02
N GLU A 288 17.10 1.48 11.73
CA GLU A 288 16.58 0.28 12.39
C GLU A 288 16.82 0.27 13.91
N ASP A 289 17.78 1.05 14.40
CA ASP A 289 18.09 1.19 15.82
C ASP A 289 17.18 2.20 16.54
N ASN A 290 16.34 2.96 15.80
CA ASN A 290 15.42 3.89 16.41
C ASN A 290 14.18 3.17 16.97
N THR A 291 14.06 3.14 18.28
CA THR A 291 13.00 2.43 18.99
C THR A 291 11.60 3.00 18.76
N GLU A 292 11.48 4.22 18.22
CA GLU A 292 10.18 4.83 17.92
C GLU A 292 9.65 4.44 16.53
N VAL A 293 10.48 3.80 15.68
CA VAL A 293 10.04 3.32 14.36
C VAL A 293 9.33 1.99 14.52
N LEU A 294 8.02 1.98 14.36
CA LEU A 294 7.20 0.77 14.46
C LEU A 294 7.05 0.02 13.14
N PHE A 295 7.18 0.72 12.02
CA PHE A 295 7.09 0.13 10.68
C PHE A 295 7.80 1.00 9.65
N SER A 296 8.55 0.37 8.75
CA SER A 296 9.23 1.03 7.66
C SER A 296 9.07 0.24 6.36
N GLN A 297 8.62 0.89 5.31
CA GLN A 297 8.55 0.31 3.96
C GLN A 297 9.89 0.41 3.20
N GLY A 298 10.99 0.64 3.93
CA GLY A 298 12.31 0.85 3.38
C GLY A 298 12.65 2.33 3.19
N SER A 299 13.93 2.60 2.92
CA SER A 299 14.41 3.97 2.76
C SER A 299 14.15 4.47 1.34
N MET A 300 13.60 5.67 1.22
CA MET A 300 13.85 6.49 0.05
C MET A 300 15.28 7.05 0.13
N ASN A 301 16.02 6.99 -0.95
CA ASN A 301 17.31 7.67 -1.01
C ASN A 301 17.10 9.17 -1.27
N PHE A 302 16.60 9.85 -0.24
CA PHE A 302 16.40 11.30 -0.21
C PHE A 302 17.75 12.03 -0.35
N TYR A 303 18.82 11.37 0.07
CA TYR A 303 20.16 11.94 0.13
C TYR A 303 20.66 12.46 -1.22
N ASN A 304 20.44 11.73 -2.31
CA ASN A 304 20.90 12.15 -3.63
C ASN A 304 20.07 13.27 -4.26
N GLY A 305 18.83 13.47 -3.78
CA GLY A 305 17.97 14.60 -4.20
C GLY A 305 18.19 15.86 -3.38
N MET A 306 18.69 15.75 -2.14
CA MET A 306 18.79 16.86 -1.20
C MET A 306 20.23 17.32 -0.91
N THR A 307 21.24 16.52 -1.19
CA THR A 307 22.63 16.86 -0.80
C THR A 307 23.59 16.88 -1.95
N GLY A 308 24.48 17.86 -1.93
CA GLY A 308 25.56 18.02 -2.86
C GLY A 308 25.27 19.03 -3.97
N ASN A 309 26.22 19.28 -4.86
CA ASN A 309 26.19 20.26 -5.94
C ASN A 309 25.09 20.01 -7.01
N ARG A 310 24.14 19.12 -6.74
CA ARG A 310 23.12 18.64 -7.70
C ARG A 310 21.76 18.32 -7.06
N GLY A 311 21.51 18.71 -5.80
CA GLY A 311 20.21 18.51 -5.17
C GLY A 311 19.18 19.53 -5.69
N ASP A 312 18.02 19.04 -6.13
CA ASP A 312 16.90 19.89 -6.55
C ASP A 312 16.12 20.46 -5.36
N PHE A 313 16.23 19.82 -4.20
CA PHE A 313 15.52 20.17 -2.98
C PHE A 313 16.48 20.34 -1.80
N ALA A 314 16.09 21.17 -0.87
CA ALA A 314 16.75 21.38 0.42
C ALA A 314 15.73 21.32 1.54
N VAL A 315 16.21 21.20 2.78
CA VAL A 315 15.37 21.38 3.96
C VAL A 315 14.90 22.85 4.00
N SER A 316 13.61 23.06 4.28
CA SER A 316 13.06 24.42 4.32
C SER A 316 13.60 25.20 5.52
N ASP A 317 13.70 26.53 5.36
CA ASP A 317 14.15 27.41 6.45
C ASP A 317 13.19 27.38 7.66
N SER A 318 11.92 27.04 7.44
CA SER A 318 10.92 26.89 8.50
C SER A 318 11.20 25.70 9.43
N LEU A 319 11.88 24.66 8.93
CA LEU A 319 12.27 23.51 9.74
C LEU A 319 13.57 23.73 10.54
N VAL A 320 14.39 24.71 10.10
CA VAL A 320 15.71 24.99 10.71
C VAL A 320 15.62 26.04 11.81
N GLN A 321 14.54 26.82 11.86
CA GLN A 321 14.26 27.81 12.91
C GLN A 321 13.65 27.15 14.15
#